data_752d947e10121c6d376c9b72184d6655
#
_entry.id   752d947e10121c6d376c9b72184d6655
#
_cell.length_a   1.000
_cell.length_b   1.000
_cell.length_c   1.000
_cell.angle_alpha   90.00
_cell.angle_beta   90.00
_cell.angle_gamma   90.00
#
_symmetry.space_group_name_H-M   'P 1'
#
loop_
_entity.id
_entity.type
_entity.pdbx_description
1 polymer ?
#
loop_
_entity_poly.entity_id
_entity_poly.type
_entity_poly.pdbx_seq_one_letter_code
_entity_poly.pdbx_strand_id
1 'polypeptide(L)'
;MSARSPATGRWLAAISSGISLGLAGPAVAQSPAPEPGAPVVSLTDPAPAAVAAQPAGPNDARQVPGGSLTGGQAAGPATGQTACPDPFAKVPPVRAFPRPGHFPILPTGPGYYSLADALTGNCLEKPPKYPYPRFGLMQPSFFDADFRYLDDPKNTEHDFFDPLKRVRLGDDWLFSTGGSVWHRYHNEYNSRLTNTNNVYDLTRARVYGDLWYKDQFRVYAEFIGAWTQFQDLAPLPIDQTGPDFLNLFFDAKLFDVAGKPVYARVGRQELLFGSQRLVSPLEWANTRRTFQGVRAFRASEKFDIDAFWVQPVVTQVNKLDWADNQINFAGVWGTYKPKAGTTLDGYALFLDNGNPIVQQGITRAPYSIATFGSRFAGDKDNRFLWDFEGALQFGNTNAPGGRESVFAGMATAGLGYHWKDAPLRPTLWMYYDYASGDHSPNNGTLNTFNPLFPFGHYYLGWADVVGRQNIHDINLQCYLYPAKWLTVYLQYHRFYLDSATDALYNPAGVASRRDPTGAAGTDVGREFDTVLNFHVTKHADVLVGYSYLFGGDFLKRTASPTRGVDTSVFFLQTSYRW
;
A
#
# COMPACT_ATOMS: atom_id res chain seq x y z
N MET A 1 -36.33 -9.74 41.13
CA MET A 1 -35.11 -8.90 41.07
C MET A 1 -33.95 -9.84 40.81
N SER A 2 -33.54 -9.99 39.59
CA SER A 2 -32.45 -10.88 39.18
C SER A 2 -31.54 -10.07 38.27
N ALA A 3 -30.36 -9.73 38.81
CA ALA A 3 -29.29 -9.06 38.10
C ALA A 3 -28.56 -10.09 37.22
N ARG A 4 -28.51 -9.87 35.94
CA ARG A 4 -27.60 -10.60 35.02
C ARG A 4 -26.27 -9.91 34.95
N SER A 5 -25.21 -10.64 35.32
CA SER A 5 -23.82 -10.29 35.13
C SER A 5 -23.40 -10.50 33.67
N PRO A 6 -22.56 -9.65 33.07
CA PRO A 6 -22.15 -9.79 31.68
C PRO A 6 -20.92 -10.68 31.51
N ALA A 7 -20.86 -11.28 30.37
CA ALA A 7 -19.94 -12.22 29.79
C ALA A 7 -18.43 -11.89 29.95
N THR A 8 -17.76 -12.67 30.79
CA THR A 8 -16.27 -12.74 30.88
C THR A 8 -15.70 -14.07 30.38
N GLY A 9 -16.45 -14.81 29.56
CA GLY A 9 -16.14 -16.19 29.20
C GLY A 9 -15.57 -16.46 27.80
N ARG A 10 -15.37 -15.44 26.94
CA ARG A 10 -14.99 -15.69 25.54
C ARG A 10 -13.51 -15.53 25.17
N TRP A 11 -12.64 -15.07 26.07
CA TRP A 11 -11.24 -14.75 25.75
C TRP A 11 -10.25 -15.93 25.83
N LEU A 12 -10.63 -17.07 26.41
CA LEU A 12 -9.74 -18.22 26.60
C LEU A 12 -9.96 -19.37 25.60
N ALA A 13 -10.94 -19.32 24.74
CA ALA A 13 -11.24 -20.40 23.79
C ALA A 13 -10.53 -20.27 22.42
N ALA A 14 -9.90 -19.15 22.14
CA ALA A 14 -9.28 -18.88 20.81
C ALA A 14 -7.81 -19.34 20.68
N ILE A 15 -7.18 -19.85 21.73
CA ILE A 15 -5.74 -20.20 21.71
C ILE A 15 -5.49 -21.72 21.61
N SER A 16 -6.54 -22.56 21.65
CA SER A 16 -6.37 -24.02 21.69
C SER A 16 -6.84 -24.80 20.44
N SER A 17 -7.16 -24.14 19.31
CA SER A 17 -7.52 -24.85 18.07
C SER A 17 -6.29 -25.18 17.27
N GLY A 18 -5.69 -26.32 17.57
CA GLY A 18 -4.63 -26.94 16.78
C GLY A 18 -5.13 -27.31 15.37
N ILE A 19 -4.22 -27.16 14.41
CA ILE A 19 -4.37 -27.52 13.01
C ILE A 19 -4.66 -29.03 12.88
N SER A 20 -5.89 -29.37 12.48
CA SER A 20 -6.22 -30.69 11.96
C SER A 20 -6.73 -30.55 10.53
N LEU A 21 -5.91 -30.94 9.57
CA LEU A 21 -6.29 -31.12 8.17
C LEU A 21 -7.20 -32.34 8.04
N GLY A 22 -8.50 -32.10 7.94
CA GLY A 22 -9.49 -33.12 7.59
C GLY A 22 -10.14 -32.78 6.25
N LEU A 23 -9.86 -33.58 5.23
CA LEU A 23 -10.56 -33.54 3.95
C LEU A 23 -11.99 -34.08 4.11
N ALA A 24 -13.00 -33.22 3.99
CA ALA A 24 -14.37 -33.62 3.78
C ALA A 24 -15.01 -32.68 2.74
N GLY A 25 -15.54 -33.26 1.69
CA GLY A 25 -16.16 -32.55 0.56
C GLY A 25 -17.50 -31.90 0.92
N PRO A 26 -17.93 -30.91 0.12
CA PRO A 26 -19.12 -30.11 0.43
C PRO A 26 -20.42 -30.82 0.04
N ALA A 27 -21.37 -30.83 0.96
CA ALA A 27 -22.78 -31.13 0.68
C ALA A 27 -23.44 -29.89 0.04
N VAL A 28 -24.04 -30.08 -1.12
CA VAL A 28 -24.78 -29.05 -1.86
C VAL A 28 -26.13 -28.81 -1.16
N ALA A 29 -26.28 -27.62 -0.59
CA ALA A 29 -27.60 -27.11 -0.19
C ALA A 29 -28.18 -26.25 -1.32
N GLN A 30 -29.31 -26.63 -1.87
CA GLN A 30 -30.05 -25.85 -2.87
C GLN A 30 -30.71 -24.67 -2.20
N SER A 31 -30.46 -23.48 -2.73
CA SER A 31 -31.20 -22.25 -2.37
C SER A 31 -32.51 -22.15 -3.15
N PRO A 32 -33.61 -21.64 -2.56
CA PRO A 32 -34.85 -21.41 -3.26
C PRO A 32 -34.74 -20.24 -4.25
N ALA A 33 -35.55 -20.31 -5.32
CA ALA A 33 -35.64 -19.31 -6.37
C ALA A 33 -36.16 -17.96 -5.87
N PRO A 34 -35.70 -16.81 -6.41
CA PRO A 34 -36.19 -15.50 -6.01
C PRO A 34 -37.54 -15.20 -6.67
N GLU A 35 -38.44 -14.55 -5.90
CA GLU A 35 -39.70 -14.01 -6.40
C GLU A 35 -39.50 -12.85 -7.39
N PRO A 36 -40.39 -12.64 -8.38
CA PRO A 36 -40.29 -11.59 -9.37
C PRO A 36 -40.84 -10.27 -8.83
N GLY A 37 -40.00 -9.23 -8.72
CA GLY A 37 -40.57 -7.89 -8.46
C GLY A 37 -39.64 -6.83 -7.81
N ALA A 38 -38.39 -7.09 -7.54
CA ALA A 38 -37.50 -6.03 -7.06
C ALA A 38 -36.63 -5.45 -8.22
N PRO A 39 -36.42 -4.13 -8.28
CA PRO A 39 -35.56 -3.55 -9.32
C PRO A 39 -34.13 -4.09 -9.13
N VAL A 40 -33.62 -4.74 -10.15
CA VAL A 40 -32.22 -5.16 -10.24
C VAL A 40 -31.37 -3.90 -10.29
N VAL A 41 -30.77 -3.54 -9.17
CA VAL A 41 -29.66 -2.60 -9.19
C VAL A 41 -28.49 -3.36 -9.81
N SER A 42 -28.19 -3.04 -11.03
CA SER A 42 -27.01 -3.54 -11.73
C SER A 42 -25.77 -3.07 -10.95
N LEU A 43 -25.18 -3.96 -10.16
CA LEU A 43 -23.88 -3.76 -9.51
C LEU A 43 -22.77 -4.01 -10.53
N THR A 44 -22.67 -3.13 -11.51
CA THR A 44 -21.44 -2.91 -12.25
C THR A 44 -20.74 -1.70 -11.65
N ASP A 45 -20.34 -1.81 -10.39
CA ASP A 45 -19.44 -0.84 -9.83
C ASP A 45 -18.05 -1.03 -10.47
N PRO A 46 -17.44 0.05 -10.94
CA PRO A 46 -16.03 0.01 -11.30
C PRO A 46 -15.24 -0.45 -10.09
N ALA A 47 -14.20 -1.20 -10.33
CA ALA A 47 -13.31 -1.69 -9.28
C ALA A 47 -12.99 -0.56 -8.32
N PRO A 48 -13.29 -0.72 -7.03
CA PRO A 48 -13.08 0.33 -6.07
C PRO A 48 -11.59 0.63 -6.03
N ALA A 49 -11.29 1.87 -6.28
CA ALA A 49 -10.01 2.37 -5.90
C ALA A 49 -9.93 2.26 -4.38
N ALA A 50 -9.03 1.55 -3.91
CA ALA A 50 -8.09 1.70 -2.93
C ALA A 50 -8.22 1.84 -1.48
N VAL A 51 -7.38 1.21 -0.86
CA VAL A 51 -6.69 1.67 0.35
C VAL A 51 -5.34 0.98 0.45
N ALA A 52 -4.43 1.49 0.87
CA ALA A 52 -3.11 1.76 0.84
C ALA A 52 -2.00 1.17 1.63
N ALA A 53 -0.82 1.50 1.45
CA ALA A 53 0.38 0.96 1.97
C ALA A 53 1.49 1.92 2.30
N GLN A 54 2.47 1.58 3.02
CA GLN A 54 3.56 2.35 3.43
C GLN A 54 4.95 1.81 3.31
N PRO A 55 5.91 2.63 3.58
CA PRO A 55 7.28 2.34 3.28
C PRO A 55 8.03 1.62 4.36
N ALA A 56 9.02 0.97 3.88
CA ALA A 56 10.16 0.55 4.62
C ALA A 56 10.97 1.74 5.12
N GLY A 57 11.19 1.78 6.38
CA GLY A 57 12.37 2.48 6.88
C GLY A 57 13.59 1.88 6.21
N PRO A 58 14.61 2.65 5.92
CA PRO A 58 15.81 2.10 5.36
C PRO A 58 16.41 1.12 6.36
N ASN A 59 16.58 -0.12 5.97
CA ASN A 59 17.74 -0.81 6.45
C ASN A 59 18.91 -0.04 5.88
N ASP A 60 19.50 0.83 6.67
CA ASP A 60 20.70 1.55 6.31
C ASP A 60 21.85 0.55 6.18
N ALA A 61 21.88 -0.16 5.07
CA ALA A 61 23.11 -0.61 4.49
C ALA A 61 23.75 0.55 3.74
N ARG A 62 23.99 1.65 4.44
CA ARG A 62 25.00 2.62 4.03
C ARG A 62 26.35 1.99 4.28
N GLN A 63 26.83 1.20 3.35
CA GLN A 63 28.25 1.05 3.18
C GLN A 63 28.77 2.33 2.52
N VAL A 64 29.31 3.20 3.36
CA VAL A 64 30.25 4.22 2.94
C VAL A 64 31.47 3.49 2.37
N PRO A 65 31.97 3.84 1.18
CA PRO A 65 33.29 3.41 0.76
C PRO A 65 34.29 4.12 1.66
N GLY A 66 34.83 3.45 2.65
CA GLY A 66 35.99 3.89 3.40
C GLY A 66 37.19 3.86 2.51
N GLY A 67 37.81 5.02 2.37
CA GLY A 67 39.08 5.21 1.66
C GLY A 67 40.17 4.33 2.24
N SER A 68 40.92 3.75 1.33
CA SER A 68 42.18 3.08 1.52
C SER A 68 43.22 4.02 2.16
N LEU A 69 44.04 3.48 3.09
CA LEU A 69 45.45 3.82 3.17
C LEU A 69 46.27 2.67 3.75
N THR A 70 47.24 2.27 2.93
CA THR A 70 48.59 1.80 3.17
C THR A 70 48.90 0.37 3.62
N GLY A 71 49.56 -0.33 2.72
CA GLY A 71 50.94 -0.82 2.88
C GLY A 71 51.14 -2.22 3.44
N GLY A 72 51.59 -3.13 2.56
CA GLY A 72 52.21 -4.39 2.98
C GLY A 72 52.45 -5.34 1.80
N GLN A 73 53.69 -5.55 1.46
CA GLN A 73 54.20 -6.23 0.27
C GLN A 73 54.01 -7.75 0.24
N ALA A 74 53.85 -8.25 -1.00
CA ALA A 74 54.46 -9.43 -1.60
C ALA A 74 53.95 -10.84 -1.20
N ALA A 75 53.18 -11.42 -2.09
CA ALA A 75 53.31 -12.84 -2.45
C ALA A 75 53.04 -12.98 -3.95
N GLY A 76 53.80 -13.84 -4.60
CA GLY A 76 54.04 -13.96 -6.04
C GLY A 76 52.84 -14.42 -6.91
N PRO A 77 53.04 -14.57 -8.22
CA PRO A 77 51.98 -14.54 -9.21
C PRO A 77 51.13 -15.82 -9.22
N ALA A 78 49.93 -15.73 -8.75
CA ALA A 78 48.88 -16.66 -9.12
C ALA A 78 48.35 -16.27 -10.50
N THR A 79 48.49 -17.15 -11.45
CA THR A 79 48.00 -17.08 -12.82
C THR A 79 46.55 -16.59 -12.84
N GLY A 80 46.35 -15.45 -13.51
CA GLY A 80 45.04 -14.82 -13.64
C GLY A 80 44.04 -15.66 -14.43
N GLN A 81 43.28 -16.44 -13.76
CA GLN A 81 41.94 -16.75 -14.22
C GLN A 81 41.06 -15.54 -13.89
N THR A 82 40.72 -14.77 -14.90
CA THR A 82 39.60 -13.81 -14.81
C THR A 82 38.38 -14.62 -14.42
N ALA A 83 37.97 -14.53 -13.16
CA ALA A 83 36.73 -15.13 -12.69
C ALA A 83 35.61 -14.69 -13.63
N CYS A 84 34.90 -15.65 -14.22
CA CYS A 84 33.72 -15.34 -15.04
C CYS A 84 32.78 -14.49 -14.19
N PRO A 85 32.27 -13.37 -14.71
CA PRO A 85 31.37 -12.53 -13.96
C PRO A 85 30.14 -13.36 -13.52
N ASP A 86 29.77 -13.28 -12.25
CA ASP A 86 28.60 -13.98 -11.71
C ASP A 86 27.36 -13.61 -12.56
N PRO A 87 26.71 -14.58 -13.25
CA PRO A 87 25.55 -14.32 -14.10
C PRO A 87 24.35 -13.76 -13.33
N PHE A 88 24.35 -13.91 -12.00
CA PHE A 88 23.27 -13.42 -11.12
C PHE A 88 23.60 -12.11 -10.41
N ALA A 89 24.74 -11.49 -10.68
CA ALA A 89 25.14 -10.24 -10.02
C ALA A 89 24.16 -9.07 -10.24
N LYS A 90 23.37 -9.13 -11.33
CA LYS A 90 22.40 -8.10 -11.70
C LYS A 90 20.95 -8.43 -11.29
N VAL A 91 20.69 -9.62 -10.77
CA VAL A 91 19.33 -10.07 -10.42
C VAL A 91 19.16 -10.21 -8.89
N PRO A 92 17.98 -9.85 -8.35
CA PRO A 92 16.93 -9.09 -9.01
C PRO A 92 17.40 -7.65 -9.34
N PRO A 93 16.77 -6.94 -10.30
CA PRO A 93 17.05 -5.54 -10.53
C PRO A 93 16.64 -4.76 -9.28
N VAL A 94 17.64 -4.30 -8.54
CA VAL A 94 17.41 -3.65 -7.25
C VAL A 94 16.94 -2.24 -7.47
N ARG A 95 15.73 -1.96 -7.04
CA ARG A 95 15.16 -0.63 -6.93
C ARG A 95 15.37 -0.09 -5.53
N ALA A 96 15.66 1.19 -5.41
CA ALA A 96 15.42 1.88 -4.16
C ALA A 96 13.92 1.82 -3.90
N PHE A 97 13.53 1.23 -2.76
CA PHE A 97 12.12 1.20 -2.38
C PHE A 97 11.59 2.64 -2.32
N PRO A 98 10.44 2.97 -2.95
CA PRO A 98 9.93 4.33 -2.93
C PRO A 98 9.73 4.77 -1.48
N ARG A 99 10.35 5.88 -1.10
CA ARG A 99 10.09 6.53 0.18
C ARG A 99 8.86 7.41 0.03
N PRO A 100 7.71 7.09 0.62
CA PRO A 100 6.68 8.08 0.85
C PRO A 100 7.23 9.15 1.79
N GLY A 101 6.67 10.33 1.77
CA GLY A 101 7.15 11.45 2.54
C GLY A 101 7.27 11.19 4.03
N HIS A 102 6.26 10.64 4.63
CA HIS A 102 6.22 10.34 6.05
C HIS A 102 6.47 8.86 6.33
N PHE A 103 7.67 8.48 6.52
CA PHE A 103 8.06 7.13 6.91
C PHE A 103 8.80 7.16 8.24
N PRO A 104 8.74 6.07 9.02
CA PRO A 104 9.46 5.99 10.28
C PRO A 104 10.98 5.98 10.06
N ILE A 105 11.70 6.78 10.83
CA ILE A 105 13.16 6.73 10.93
C ILE A 105 13.50 5.88 12.15
N LEU A 106 13.69 4.59 11.94
CA LEU A 106 13.91 3.63 13.03
C LEU A 106 15.23 3.89 13.75
N PRO A 107 15.28 3.70 15.08
CA PRO A 107 16.49 3.82 15.86
C PRO A 107 17.55 2.80 15.43
N THR A 108 18.80 3.25 15.35
CA THR A 108 19.98 2.42 15.07
C THR A 108 20.86 2.25 16.30
N GLY A 109 21.96 1.47 16.18
CA GLY A 109 22.92 1.19 17.27
C GLY A 109 22.48 0.05 18.18
N PRO A 110 23.25 -0.31 19.22
CA PRO A 110 23.01 -1.47 20.07
C PRO A 110 21.63 -1.51 20.72
N GLY A 111 21.02 -2.70 20.84
CA GLY A 111 19.75 -2.90 21.54
C GLY A 111 18.92 -4.08 21.07
N TYR A 112 17.68 -4.16 21.56
CA TYR A 112 16.74 -5.23 21.28
C TYR A 112 15.83 -4.83 20.11
N TYR A 113 15.99 -5.48 18.98
CA TYR A 113 15.26 -5.12 17.73
C TYR A 113 13.93 -5.87 17.58
N SER A 114 13.68 -6.87 18.40
CA SER A 114 12.39 -7.56 18.49
C SER A 114 11.99 -7.74 19.96
N LEU A 115 10.70 -8.02 20.18
CA LEU A 115 10.20 -8.38 21.51
C LEU A 115 10.85 -9.69 22.01
N ALA A 116 11.06 -10.65 21.12
CA ALA A 116 11.77 -11.89 21.44
C ALA A 116 13.21 -11.60 21.89
N ASP A 117 13.94 -10.71 21.22
CA ASP A 117 15.28 -10.29 21.65
C ASP A 117 15.26 -9.66 23.05
N ALA A 118 14.26 -8.82 23.33
CA ALA A 118 14.12 -8.18 24.65
C ALA A 118 13.80 -9.19 25.76
N LEU A 119 12.99 -10.21 25.48
CA LEU A 119 12.63 -11.25 26.44
C LEU A 119 13.77 -12.26 26.70
N THR A 120 14.60 -12.52 25.69
CA THR A 120 15.73 -13.45 25.77
C THR A 120 17.04 -12.78 26.15
N GLY A 121 17.08 -11.44 26.25
CA GLY A 121 18.30 -10.70 26.55
C GLY A 121 19.29 -10.63 25.37
N ASN A 122 18.85 -10.90 24.13
CA ASN A 122 19.67 -10.91 22.92
C ASN A 122 19.90 -9.48 22.41
N CYS A 123 20.92 -8.79 22.94
CA CYS A 123 21.28 -7.43 22.51
C CYS A 123 22.10 -7.48 21.22
N LEU A 124 21.59 -6.85 20.16
CA LEU A 124 22.23 -6.77 18.86
C LEU A 124 22.93 -5.42 18.68
N GLU A 125 24.12 -5.40 18.08
CA GLU A 125 24.88 -4.18 17.77
C GLU A 125 24.20 -3.32 16.70
N LYS A 126 23.49 -3.96 15.79
CA LYS A 126 22.80 -3.32 14.64
C LYS A 126 21.51 -4.08 14.30
N PRO A 127 20.59 -3.46 13.52
CA PRO A 127 19.38 -4.14 13.06
C PRO A 127 19.73 -5.40 12.25
N PRO A 128 18.99 -6.50 12.41
CA PRO A 128 19.19 -7.70 11.60
C PRO A 128 18.93 -7.40 10.13
N LYS A 129 19.69 -8.06 9.25
CA LYS A 129 19.47 -8.01 7.81
C LYS A 129 18.16 -8.68 7.45
N TYR A 130 17.28 -7.95 6.81
CA TYR A 130 15.98 -8.45 6.35
C TYR A 130 15.43 -7.52 5.26
N PRO A 131 14.93 -8.04 4.13
CA PRO A 131 14.57 -7.21 2.98
C PRO A 131 13.23 -6.47 3.12
N TYR A 132 12.47 -6.78 4.17
CA TYR A 132 11.18 -6.17 4.40
C TYR A 132 11.24 -5.03 5.42
N PRO A 133 10.33 -4.05 5.32
CA PRO A 133 10.27 -2.96 6.28
C PRO A 133 9.97 -3.45 7.68
N ARG A 134 10.57 -2.80 8.65
CA ARG A 134 10.32 -3.09 10.05
C ARG A 134 9.00 -2.53 10.58
N PHE A 135 8.40 -1.61 9.86
CA PHE A 135 7.05 -1.13 10.18
C PHE A 135 6.05 -1.96 9.38
N GLY A 136 5.26 -2.79 10.05
CA GLY A 136 4.49 -3.87 9.45
C GLY A 136 3.31 -3.46 8.58
N LEU A 137 3.00 -2.15 8.51
CA LEU A 137 1.86 -1.66 7.72
C LEU A 137 2.11 -1.73 6.22
N MET A 138 3.37 -1.84 5.77
CA MET A 138 3.72 -1.55 4.41
C MET A 138 4.75 -2.50 3.88
N GLN A 139 4.27 -3.43 3.11
CA GLN A 139 5.10 -4.44 2.50
C GLN A 139 5.31 -4.14 1.03
N PRO A 140 6.56 -4.16 0.54
CA PRO A 140 6.81 -4.17 -0.89
C PRO A 140 6.18 -5.42 -1.52
N SER A 141 6.02 -5.39 -2.82
CA SER A 141 5.75 -6.61 -3.55
C SER A 141 6.92 -7.58 -3.35
N PHE A 142 6.66 -8.85 -3.12
CA PHE A 142 7.72 -9.82 -2.83
C PHE A 142 8.75 -9.94 -3.94
N PHE A 143 8.35 -9.67 -5.19
CA PHE A 143 9.27 -9.71 -6.33
C PHE A 143 10.31 -8.56 -6.34
N ASP A 144 10.18 -7.56 -5.48
CA ASP A 144 11.16 -6.47 -5.30
C ASP A 144 12.00 -6.64 -4.02
N ALA A 145 11.83 -7.74 -3.27
CA ALA A 145 12.61 -8.03 -2.08
C ALA A 145 14.06 -8.44 -2.43
N ASP A 146 15.03 -7.80 -1.79
CA ASP A 146 16.46 -8.02 -2.06
C ASP A 146 17.10 -8.93 -1.02
N PHE A 147 17.40 -10.17 -1.40
CA PHE A 147 18.09 -11.16 -0.58
C PHE A 147 19.57 -11.33 -0.96
N ARG A 148 20.18 -10.44 -1.76
CA ARG A 148 21.58 -10.58 -2.20
C ARG A 148 22.60 -10.54 -1.07
N TYR A 149 22.24 -10.04 0.11
CA TYR A 149 23.09 -10.12 1.29
C TYR A 149 23.42 -11.57 1.70
N LEU A 150 22.63 -12.56 1.27
CA LEU A 150 22.90 -13.99 1.50
C LEU A 150 24.08 -14.51 0.65
N ASP A 151 24.39 -13.85 -0.47
CA ASP A 151 25.53 -14.21 -1.33
C ASP A 151 26.85 -13.65 -0.82
N ASP A 152 26.83 -12.71 0.16
CA ASP A 152 28.02 -12.12 0.73
C ASP A 152 28.77 -13.15 1.62
N PRO A 153 30.00 -13.57 1.27
CA PRO A 153 30.78 -14.51 2.08
C PRO A 153 31.08 -14.02 3.50
N LYS A 154 30.94 -12.71 3.75
CA LYS A 154 31.11 -12.08 5.06
C LYS A 154 29.80 -12.04 5.86
N ASN A 155 28.70 -12.52 5.30
CA ASN A 155 27.44 -12.58 6.02
C ASN A 155 27.50 -13.66 7.09
N THR A 156 27.34 -13.26 8.34
CA THR A 156 27.30 -14.16 9.49
C THR A 156 25.89 -14.30 10.08
N GLU A 157 24.94 -13.58 9.53
CA GLU A 157 23.55 -13.65 9.96
C GLU A 157 22.84 -14.75 9.17
N HIS A 158 22.35 -15.77 9.87
CA HIS A 158 21.61 -16.87 9.28
C HIS A 158 20.20 -16.93 9.84
N ASP A 159 19.30 -17.40 8.98
CA ASP A 159 17.89 -17.56 9.27
C ASP A 159 17.38 -18.94 8.85
N PHE A 160 16.34 -19.42 9.53
CA PHE A 160 15.71 -20.70 9.19
C PHE A 160 15.20 -20.75 7.74
N PHE A 161 14.78 -19.63 7.19
CA PHE A 161 14.22 -19.53 5.83
C PHE A 161 15.26 -19.18 4.76
N ASP A 162 16.50 -18.88 5.11
CA ASP A 162 17.55 -18.56 4.14
C ASP A 162 17.75 -19.66 3.08
N PRO A 163 17.65 -20.98 3.40
CA PRO A 163 17.73 -22.03 2.38
C PRO A 163 16.64 -22.00 1.30
N LEU A 164 15.58 -21.20 1.49
CA LEU A 164 14.51 -20.99 0.49
C LEU A 164 14.79 -19.80 -0.43
N LYS A 165 15.86 -19.03 -0.17
CA LYS A 165 16.19 -17.81 -0.88
C LYS A 165 17.45 -17.99 -1.70
N ARG A 166 17.45 -17.47 -2.93
CA ARG A 166 18.59 -17.45 -3.84
C ARG A 166 19.26 -18.82 -4.02
N VAL A 167 18.43 -19.86 -4.11
CA VAL A 167 18.87 -21.25 -4.34
C VAL A 167 19.40 -21.38 -5.76
N ARG A 168 20.69 -21.69 -5.92
CA ARG A 168 21.29 -21.94 -7.23
C ARG A 168 20.97 -23.36 -7.69
N LEU A 169 20.34 -23.48 -8.85
CA LEU A 169 20.04 -24.77 -9.50
C LEU A 169 20.97 -24.90 -10.70
N GLY A 170 22.14 -25.49 -10.47
CA GLY A 170 23.26 -25.46 -11.41
C GLY A 170 23.83 -24.06 -11.58
N ASP A 171 24.47 -23.81 -12.73
CA ASP A 171 25.17 -22.55 -13.01
C ASP A 171 24.26 -21.45 -13.56
N ASP A 172 23.10 -21.81 -14.09
CA ASP A 172 22.27 -20.94 -14.91
C ASP A 172 20.97 -20.48 -14.24
N TRP A 173 20.51 -21.16 -13.19
CA TRP A 173 19.21 -20.91 -12.58
C TRP A 173 19.32 -20.45 -11.14
N LEU A 174 18.46 -19.49 -10.77
CA LEU A 174 18.34 -18.97 -9.42
C LEU A 174 16.87 -19.01 -9.00
N PHE A 175 16.57 -19.72 -7.93
CA PHE A 175 15.21 -19.85 -7.41
C PHE A 175 15.07 -19.23 -6.02
N SER A 176 13.93 -18.61 -5.77
CA SER A 176 13.55 -18.15 -4.42
C SER A 176 12.07 -18.41 -4.18
N THR A 177 11.71 -18.73 -2.95
CA THR A 177 10.31 -18.87 -2.55
C THR A 177 10.10 -18.29 -1.15
N GLY A 178 8.88 -17.98 -0.83
CA GLY A 178 8.47 -17.45 0.45
C GLY A 178 7.01 -17.07 0.47
N GLY A 179 6.60 -16.35 1.50
CA GLY A 179 5.21 -15.96 1.63
C GLY A 179 4.91 -15.16 2.88
N SER A 180 3.62 -14.96 3.11
CA SER A 180 3.11 -14.37 4.35
C SER A 180 1.72 -14.87 4.69
N VAL A 181 1.43 -14.87 5.98
CA VAL A 181 0.07 -15.01 6.52
C VAL A 181 -0.16 -13.85 7.46
N TRP A 182 -1.33 -13.24 7.39
CA TRP A 182 -1.77 -12.34 8.43
C TRP A 182 -3.26 -12.52 8.74
N HIS A 183 -3.62 -12.15 9.94
CA HIS A 183 -4.97 -12.13 10.44
C HIS A 183 -5.23 -10.78 11.09
N ARG A 184 -6.39 -10.17 10.81
CA ARG A 184 -6.80 -8.86 11.32
C ARG A 184 -8.22 -8.92 11.84
N TYR A 185 -8.38 -8.63 13.13
CA TYR A 185 -9.67 -8.39 13.76
C TYR A 185 -10.03 -6.91 13.63
N HIS A 186 -11.28 -6.64 13.27
CA HIS A 186 -11.87 -5.30 13.20
C HIS A 186 -13.04 -5.18 14.16
N ASN A 187 -13.17 -4.01 14.79
CA ASN A 187 -14.35 -3.58 15.53
C ASN A 187 -14.64 -2.12 15.18
N GLU A 188 -15.69 -1.90 14.41
CA GLU A 188 -16.04 -0.59 13.86
C GLU A 188 -17.36 -0.12 14.45
N TYR A 189 -17.33 1.00 15.15
CA TYR A 189 -18.52 1.71 15.57
C TYR A 189 -19.00 2.60 14.43
N ASN A 190 -20.31 2.53 14.10
CA ASN A 190 -20.89 3.29 13.01
C ASN A 190 -20.09 3.17 11.70
N SER A 191 -19.80 1.93 11.34
CA SER A 191 -18.94 1.58 10.20
C SER A 191 -19.36 2.33 8.95
N ARG A 192 -18.38 2.95 8.27
CA ARG A 192 -18.61 3.72 7.04
C ARG A 192 -19.69 4.81 7.16
N LEU A 193 -19.94 5.31 8.37
CA LEU A 193 -21.02 6.26 8.70
C LEU A 193 -22.43 5.77 8.32
N THR A 194 -22.71 4.48 8.42
CA THR A 194 -24.00 3.86 8.05
C THR A 194 -24.97 3.69 9.22
N ASN A 195 -24.61 4.15 10.44
CA ASN A 195 -25.29 3.88 11.71
C ASN A 195 -25.36 2.37 12.07
N THR A 196 -24.47 1.57 11.49
CA THR A 196 -24.34 0.14 11.75
C THR A 196 -22.93 -0.14 12.29
N ASN A 197 -22.84 -0.87 13.38
CA ASN A 197 -21.57 -1.40 13.86
C ASN A 197 -21.18 -2.62 13.04
N ASN A 198 -19.86 -2.86 12.89
CA ASN A 198 -19.36 -4.00 12.13
C ASN A 198 -18.18 -4.63 12.88
N VAL A 199 -18.29 -5.90 13.20
CA VAL A 199 -17.22 -6.66 13.87
C VAL A 199 -16.89 -7.87 13.01
N TYR A 200 -15.64 -7.96 12.56
CA TYR A 200 -15.25 -8.97 11.59
C TYR A 200 -13.77 -9.30 11.64
N ASP A 201 -13.43 -10.42 11.05
CA ASP A 201 -12.08 -10.90 10.85
C ASP A 201 -11.72 -10.92 9.38
N LEU A 202 -10.48 -10.54 9.08
CA LEU A 202 -9.83 -10.68 7.78
C LEU A 202 -8.64 -11.61 7.89
N THR A 203 -8.52 -12.56 7.00
CA THR A 203 -7.35 -13.45 6.90
C THR A 203 -6.81 -13.43 5.49
N ARG A 204 -5.49 -13.32 5.34
CA ARG A 204 -4.81 -13.38 4.04
C ARG A 204 -3.62 -14.31 4.11
N ALA A 205 -3.49 -15.17 3.11
CA ALA A 205 -2.32 -16.00 2.88
C ALA A 205 -1.74 -15.72 1.49
N ARG A 206 -0.42 -15.64 1.39
CA ARG A 206 0.32 -15.43 0.14
C ARG A 206 1.52 -16.37 0.10
N VAL A 207 1.82 -16.92 -1.09
CA VAL A 207 3.01 -17.73 -1.34
C VAL A 207 3.52 -17.45 -2.74
N TYR A 208 4.83 -17.35 -2.91
CA TYR A 208 5.43 -17.06 -4.21
C TYR A 208 6.57 -18.03 -4.58
N GLY A 209 6.80 -18.15 -5.89
CA GLY A 209 7.99 -18.72 -6.50
C GLY A 209 8.58 -17.73 -7.51
N ASP A 210 9.89 -17.58 -7.48
CA ASP A 210 10.66 -16.64 -8.29
C ASP A 210 11.82 -17.39 -8.93
N LEU A 211 11.80 -17.56 -10.25
CA LEU A 211 12.78 -18.32 -11.00
C LEU A 211 13.45 -17.45 -12.06
N TRP A 212 14.77 -17.29 -11.95
CA TRP A 212 15.60 -16.60 -12.91
C TRP A 212 16.45 -17.58 -13.73
N TYR A 213 16.55 -17.33 -15.01
CA TYR A 213 17.57 -17.88 -15.89
C TYR A 213 18.62 -16.81 -16.18
N LYS A 214 19.80 -16.91 -15.57
CA LYS A 214 20.85 -15.87 -15.59
C LYS A 214 20.24 -14.50 -15.25
N ASP A 215 20.67 -13.44 -15.94
CA ASP A 215 20.02 -12.12 -15.91
C ASP A 215 19.09 -11.90 -17.12
N GLN A 216 18.70 -12.96 -17.83
CA GLN A 216 18.01 -12.86 -19.11
C GLN A 216 16.51 -12.97 -18.97
N PHE A 217 16.04 -13.95 -18.21
CA PHE A 217 14.62 -14.27 -18.09
C PHE A 217 14.22 -14.52 -16.63
N ARG A 218 13.00 -14.16 -16.31
CA ARG A 218 12.37 -14.46 -15.02
C ARG A 218 10.96 -14.97 -15.21
N VAL A 219 10.59 -15.99 -14.49
CA VAL A 219 9.19 -16.38 -14.25
C VAL A 219 8.87 -16.16 -12.78
N TYR A 220 7.84 -15.41 -12.52
CA TYR A 220 7.37 -15.14 -11.15
C TYR A 220 5.90 -15.52 -11.03
N ALA A 221 5.57 -16.27 -10.00
CA ALA A 221 4.21 -16.63 -9.66
C ALA A 221 3.96 -16.41 -8.17
N GLU A 222 2.86 -15.77 -7.83
CA GLU A 222 2.43 -15.53 -6.45
C GLU A 222 0.94 -15.75 -6.32
N PHE A 223 0.56 -16.64 -5.43
CA PHE A 223 -0.82 -16.91 -5.07
C PHE A 223 -1.24 -16.07 -3.87
N ILE A 224 -2.52 -15.69 -3.85
CA ILE A 224 -3.20 -15.06 -2.74
C ILE A 224 -4.52 -15.77 -2.48
N GLY A 225 -4.88 -15.92 -1.20
CA GLY A 225 -6.24 -16.18 -0.75
C GLY A 225 -6.56 -15.17 0.35
N ALA A 226 -7.74 -14.57 0.28
CA ALA A 226 -8.20 -13.56 1.22
C ALA A 226 -9.64 -13.84 1.62
N TRP A 227 -9.88 -13.93 2.92
CA TRP A 227 -11.19 -14.31 3.48
C TRP A 227 -11.63 -13.30 4.52
N THR A 228 -12.95 -13.09 4.61
CA THR A 228 -13.59 -12.35 5.68
C THR A 228 -14.60 -13.23 6.40
N GLN A 229 -14.80 -12.98 7.70
CA GLN A 229 -15.75 -13.71 8.54
C GLN A 229 -16.46 -12.75 9.49
N PHE A 230 -17.71 -13.09 9.86
CA PHE A 230 -18.51 -12.41 10.90
C PHE A 230 -18.93 -10.97 10.57
N GLN A 231 -18.85 -10.52 9.31
CA GLN A 231 -19.29 -9.17 8.93
C GLN A 231 -20.81 -9.00 9.08
N ASP A 232 -21.20 -7.90 9.77
CA ASP A 232 -22.60 -7.46 9.84
C ASP A 232 -23.03 -6.69 8.58
N LEU A 233 -22.08 -5.99 7.94
CA LEU A 233 -22.27 -5.32 6.66
C LEU A 233 -21.80 -6.22 5.51
N ALA A 234 -22.34 -5.98 4.32
CA ALA A 234 -21.87 -6.66 3.12
C ALA A 234 -20.36 -6.45 2.92
N PRO A 235 -19.57 -7.53 2.67
CA PRO A 235 -18.16 -7.42 2.39
C PRO A 235 -17.87 -6.48 1.21
N LEU A 236 -16.82 -5.69 1.34
CA LEU A 236 -16.31 -4.90 0.22
C LEU A 236 -15.50 -5.80 -0.75
N PRO A 237 -15.38 -5.41 -2.01
CA PRO A 237 -14.53 -6.13 -2.97
C PRO A 237 -13.06 -6.25 -2.54
N ILE A 238 -12.62 -5.41 -1.60
CA ILE A 238 -11.27 -5.44 -1.03
C ILE A 238 -11.13 -6.40 0.17
N ASP A 239 -12.22 -6.98 0.67
CA ASP A 239 -12.21 -7.80 1.89
C ASP A 239 -11.93 -9.27 1.58
N GLN A 240 -12.30 -9.75 0.38
CA GLN A 240 -12.19 -11.17 0.06
C GLN A 240 -11.95 -11.45 -1.42
N THR A 241 -11.18 -12.51 -1.69
CA THR A 241 -11.01 -13.14 -3.00
C THR A 241 -10.78 -14.64 -2.82
N GLY A 242 -11.22 -15.46 -3.78
CA GLY A 242 -10.83 -16.86 -3.83
C GLY A 242 -9.31 -17.01 -4.04
N PRO A 243 -8.77 -18.21 -3.83
CA PRO A 243 -7.37 -18.48 -4.17
C PRO A 243 -7.11 -18.27 -5.67
N ASP A 244 -6.25 -17.32 -6.01
CA ASP A 244 -5.86 -17.01 -7.39
C ASP A 244 -4.45 -16.41 -7.43
N PHE A 245 -3.94 -16.13 -8.62
CA PHE A 245 -2.68 -15.43 -8.80
C PHE A 245 -2.84 -13.94 -8.50
N LEU A 246 -2.13 -13.46 -7.48
CA LEU A 246 -1.91 -12.03 -7.28
C LEU A 246 -0.96 -11.48 -8.34
N ASN A 247 0.16 -12.21 -8.56
CA ASN A 247 1.16 -11.91 -9.56
C ASN A 247 1.48 -13.17 -10.37
N LEU A 248 1.50 -13.03 -11.68
CA LEU A 248 1.94 -14.10 -12.61
C LEU A 248 2.50 -13.41 -13.85
N PHE A 249 3.82 -13.33 -13.94
CA PHE A 249 4.47 -12.62 -15.04
C PHE A 249 5.77 -13.28 -15.51
N PHE A 250 6.15 -12.90 -16.70
CA PHE A 250 7.43 -13.19 -17.33
C PHE A 250 8.19 -11.89 -17.57
N ASP A 251 9.46 -11.85 -17.16
CA ASP A 251 10.39 -10.77 -17.50
C ASP A 251 11.41 -11.27 -18.53
N ALA A 252 11.68 -10.43 -19.52
CA ALA A 252 12.74 -10.64 -20.49
C ALA A 252 13.66 -9.42 -20.51
N LYS A 253 14.97 -9.64 -20.42
CA LYS A 253 15.97 -8.60 -20.65
C LYS A 253 16.00 -8.25 -22.13
N LEU A 254 15.84 -6.96 -22.44
CA LEU A 254 15.88 -6.47 -23.81
C LEU A 254 17.30 -6.05 -24.22
N PHE A 255 17.90 -5.16 -23.44
CA PHE A 255 19.25 -4.62 -23.69
C PHE A 255 19.75 -3.94 -22.42
N ASP A 256 21.02 -3.54 -22.44
CA ASP A 256 21.63 -2.74 -21.37
C ASP A 256 21.73 -1.26 -21.78
N VAL A 257 21.37 -0.35 -20.87
CA VAL A 257 21.60 1.10 -21.00
C VAL A 257 22.50 1.55 -19.87
N ALA A 258 23.67 2.11 -20.21
CA ALA A 258 24.70 2.51 -19.24
C ALA A 258 25.02 1.39 -18.23
N GLY A 259 25.18 0.15 -18.72
CA GLY A 259 25.53 -1.03 -17.93
C GLY A 259 24.43 -1.58 -17.00
N LYS A 260 23.19 -1.07 -17.09
CA LYS A 260 22.04 -1.56 -16.35
C LYS A 260 20.99 -2.12 -17.31
N PRO A 261 20.38 -3.27 -16.97
CA PRO A 261 19.43 -3.93 -17.85
C PRO A 261 18.10 -3.16 -17.95
N VAL A 262 17.51 -3.21 -19.14
CA VAL A 262 16.11 -2.87 -19.40
C VAL A 262 15.35 -4.17 -19.56
N TYR A 263 14.29 -4.33 -18.79
CA TYR A 263 13.41 -5.48 -18.85
C TYR A 263 12.05 -5.12 -19.43
N ALA A 264 11.47 -6.06 -20.18
CA ALA A 264 10.03 -6.08 -20.48
C ALA A 264 9.37 -7.11 -19.56
N ARG A 265 8.26 -6.75 -18.96
CA ARG A 265 7.38 -7.61 -18.17
C ARG A 265 6.05 -7.77 -18.85
N VAL A 266 5.54 -8.99 -18.92
CA VAL A 266 4.21 -9.30 -19.45
C VAL A 266 3.49 -10.19 -18.46
N GLY A 267 2.24 -9.88 -18.16
CA GLY A 267 1.39 -10.67 -17.26
C GLY A 267 0.73 -9.87 -16.17
N ARG A 268 0.27 -10.58 -15.12
CA ARG A 268 -0.38 -10.01 -13.94
C ARG A 268 0.68 -9.54 -12.95
N GLN A 269 0.60 -8.28 -12.53
CA GLN A 269 1.63 -7.63 -11.73
C GLN A 269 1.07 -6.48 -10.90
N GLU A 270 1.58 -6.32 -9.70
CA GLU A 270 1.35 -5.13 -8.90
C GLU A 270 2.14 -3.94 -9.44
N LEU A 271 1.57 -2.73 -9.32
CA LEU A 271 2.25 -1.46 -9.60
C LEU A 271 2.38 -0.66 -8.31
N LEU A 272 3.59 -0.16 -8.05
CA LEU A 272 3.92 0.68 -6.93
C LEU A 272 4.79 1.84 -7.42
N PHE A 273 4.27 3.08 -7.38
CA PHE A 273 5.00 4.25 -7.84
C PHE A 273 4.98 5.38 -6.80
N GLY A 274 6.11 6.08 -6.70
CA GLY A 274 6.29 7.23 -5.84
C GLY A 274 5.87 6.99 -4.39
N SER A 275 5.08 7.91 -3.86
CA SER A 275 4.49 7.82 -2.53
C SER A 275 3.25 6.92 -2.46
N GLN A 276 2.85 6.29 -3.55
CA GLN A 276 1.63 5.52 -3.66
C GLN A 276 0.32 6.37 -3.53
N ARG A 277 0.40 7.67 -3.60
CA ARG A 277 -0.78 8.54 -3.56
C ARG A 277 -1.68 8.37 -4.77
N LEU A 278 -1.12 7.97 -5.93
CA LEU A 278 -1.86 7.78 -7.18
C LEU A 278 -1.81 6.34 -7.71
N VAL A 279 -0.75 5.57 -7.44
CA VAL A 279 -0.60 4.19 -7.91
C VAL A 279 -0.03 3.32 -6.81
N SER A 280 -0.83 2.36 -6.35
CA SER A 280 -0.53 1.52 -5.19
C SER A 280 -1.01 0.08 -5.36
N PRO A 281 -0.27 -0.92 -4.84
CA PRO A 281 -0.70 -2.32 -4.78
C PRO A 281 -1.72 -2.60 -3.68
N LEU A 282 -2.12 -1.59 -2.88
CA LEU A 282 -3.18 -1.68 -1.91
C LEU A 282 -2.90 -2.66 -0.74
N GLU A 283 -1.80 -2.50 -0.03
CA GLU A 283 -1.42 -3.41 1.07
C GLU A 283 -2.48 -3.53 2.18
N TRP A 284 -3.19 -2.43 2.50
CA TRP A 284 -4.22 -2.45 3.54
C TRP A 284 -5.39 -3.36 3.21
N ALA A 285 -5.81 -3.41 1.95
CA ALA A 285 -6.86 -4.30 1.50
C ALA A 285 -6.47 -5.77 1.69
N ASN A 286 -7.42 -6.59 2.09
CA ASN A 286 -7.20 -8.02 2.22
C ASN A 286 -6.81 -8.67 0.87
N THR A 287 -7.40 -8.18 -0.22
CA THR A 287 -7.19 -8.72 -1.58
C THR A 287 -5.97 -8.17 -2.30
N ARG A 288 -5.38 -7.05 -1.87
CA ARG A 288 -4.40 -6.26 -2.63
C ARG A 288 -4.93 -5.80 -3.99
N ARG A 289 -4.14 -5.04 -4.74
CA ARG A 289 -4.49 -4.61 -6.09
C ARG A 289 -3.41 -5.04 -7.06
N THR A 290 -3.84 -5.65 -8.16
CA THR A 290 -2.95 -6.07 -9.24
C THR A 290 -3.52 -5.65 -10.59
N PHE A 291 -2.67 -5.69 -11.61
CA PHE A 291 -2.99 -5.27 -12.98
C PHE A 291 -2.48 -6.33 -13.95
N GLN A 292 -3.13 -6.46 -15.09
CA GLN A 292 -2.68 -7.34 -16.16
C GLN A 292 -2.28 -6.51 -17.39
N GLY A 293 -1.11 -6.77 -17.95
CA GLY A 293 -0.63 -6.06 -19.14
C GLY A 293 0.87 -6.13 -19.31
N VAL A 294 1.45 -5.05 -19.83
CA VAL A 294 2.87 -4.96 -20.18
C VAL A 294 3.53 -3.80 -19.46
N ARG A 295 4.80 -3.97 -19.11
CA ARG A 295 5.64 -2.94 -18.49
C ARG A 295 7.07 -3.08 -19.00
N ALA A 296 7.68 -1.96 -19.40
CA ALA A 296 9.12 -1.88 -19.62
C ALA A 296 9.74 -1.05 -18.50
N PHE A 297 10.84 -1.53 -17.91
CA PHE A 297 11.43 -0.83 -16.77
C PHE A 297 12.94 -0.97 -16.72
N ARG A 298 13.57 0.05 -16.15
CA ARG A 298 14.99 0.08 -15.84
C ARG A 298 15.20 0.69 -14.47
N ALA A 299 15.96 0.02 -13.62
CA ALA A 299 16.38 0.53 -12.32
C ALA A 299 17.90 0.79 -12.30
N SER A 300 18.30 1.91 -11.73
CA SER A 300 19.70 2.24 -11.52
C SER A 300 19.92 3.03 -10.22
N GLU A 301 21.15 3.31 -9.89
CA GLU A 301 21.49 4.07 -8.67
C GLU A 301 20.96 5.51 -8.70
N LYS A 302 20.95 6.14 -9.88
CA LYS A 302 20.57 7.55 -10.06
C LYS A 302 19.22 7.77 -10.72
N PHE A 303 18.79 6.84 -11.57
CA PHE A 303 17.59 7.06 -12.36
C PHE A 303 16.86 5.76 -12.65
N ASP A 304 15.59 5.69 -12.24
CA ASP A 304 14.65 4.63 -12.61
C ASP A 304 13.65 5.18 -13.62
N ILE A 305 13.21 4.32 -14.53
CA ILE A 305 12.15 4.65 -15.48
C ILE A 305 11.26 3.43 -15.69
N ASP A 306 9.98 3.69 -15.79
CA ASP A 306 8.92 2.74 -16.08
C ASP A 306 8.03 3.27 -17.18
N ALA A 307 7.66 2.40 -18.12
CA ALA A 307 6.58 2.65 -19.07
C ALA A 307 5.66 1.45 -19.06
N PHE A 308 4.34 1.64 -19.03
CA PHE A 308 3.40 0.54 -18.88
C PHE A 308 2.07 0.82 -19.60
N TRP A 309 1.39 -0.28 -19.94
CA TRP A 309 -0.01 -0.32 -20.32
C TRP A 309 -0.64 -1.55 -19.68
N VAL A 310 -1.68 -1.35 -18.86
CA VAL A 310 -2.27 -2.39 -18.04
C VAL A 310 -3.78 -2.17 -17.85
N GLN A 311 -4.46 -3.23 -17.43
CA GLN A 311 -5.86 -3.23 -17.03
C GLN A 311 -5.95 -3.69 -15.56
N PRO A 312 -6.77 -3.06 -14.70
CA PRO A 312 -6.94 -3.50 -13.33
C PRO A 312 -7.61 -4.87 -13.28
N VAL A 313 -7.24 -5.68 -12.30
CA VAL A 313 -7.83 -6.99 -12.07
C VAL A 313 -8.97 -6.87 -11.06
N VAL A 314 -10.11 -7.44 -11.42
CA VAL A 314 -11.31 -7.52 -10.57
C VAL A 314 -11.28 -8.83 -9.80
N THR A 315 -11.30 -8.73 -8.48
CA THR A 315 -11.29 -9.88 -7.57
C THR A 315 -12.63 -10.62 -7.56
N GLN A 316 -12.59 -11.95 -7.43
CA GLN A 316 -13.75 -12.82 -7.43
C GLN A 316 -13.67 -13.85 -6.30
N VAL A 317 -14.78 -14.10 -5.59
CA VAL A 317 -14.78 -15.08 -4.48
C VAL A 317 -14.87 -16.51 -4.99
N ASN A 318 -15.69 -16.75 -6.02
CA ASN A 318 -16.05 -18.08 -6.49
C ASN A 318 -15.58 -18.41 -7.92
N LYS A 319 -14.78 -17.54 -8.51
CA LYS A 319 -14.22 -17.67 -9.87
C LYS A 319 -12.80 -17.14 -9.85
N LEU A 320 -12.07 -17.38 -10.94
CA LEU A 320 -10.78 -16.72 -11.14
C LEU A 320 -10.97 -15.22 -11.37
N ASP A 321 -10.05 -14.45 -10.86
CA ASP A 321 -9.97 -13.00 -11.05
C ASP A 321 -9.72 -12.70 -12.54
N TRP A 322 -10.26 -11.59 -13.04
CA TRP A 322 -10.16 -11.22 -14.46
C TRP A 322 -9.77 -9.76 -14.62
N ALA A 323 -9.11 -9.44 -15.72
CA ALA A 323 -8.74 -8.07 -16.05
C ALA A 323 -9.96 -7.31 -16.62
N ASP A 324 -10.29 -6.15 -16.05
CA ASP A 324 -11.36 -5.29 -16.58
C ASP A 324 -10.91 -4.63 -17.89
N ASN A 325 -11.38 -5.16 -19.01
CA ASN A 325 -11.03 -4.68 -20.34
C ASN A 325 -11.71 -3.35 -20.72
N GLN A 326 -12.63 -2.86 -19.89
CA GLN A 326 -13.20 -1.52 -20.05
C GLN A 326 -12.29 -0.43 -19.51
N ILE A 327 -11.26 -0.80 -18.72
CA ILE A 327 -10.33 0.15 -18.12
C ILE A 327 -8.95 -0.06 -18.72
N ASN A 328 -8.42 0.97 -19.38
CA ASN A 328 -7.02 1.01 -19.80
C ASN A 328 -6.26 2.03 -18.97
N PHE A 329 -5.17 1.60 -18.36
CA PHE A 329 -4.28 2.46 -17.60
C PHE A 329 -2.86 2.36 -18.15
N ALA A 330 -2.35 3.48 -18.61
CA ALA A 330 -1.02 3.56 -19.21
C ALA A 330 -0.22 4.71 -18.61
N GLY A 331 1.09 4.65 -18.70
CA GLY A 331 1.89 5.78 -18.25
C GLY A 331 3.38 5.59 -18.36
N VAL A 332 4.07 6.68 -18.04
CA VAL A 332 5.51 6.73 -17.83
C VAL A 332 5.76 7.34 -16.46
N TRP A 333 6.66 6.72 -15.70
CA TRP A 333 7.11 7.20 -14.39
C TRP A 333 8.64 7.21 -14.34
N GLY A 334 9.23 8.38 -14.11
CA GLY A 334 10.67 8.54 -13.92
C GLY A 334 11.00 8.97 -12.50
N THR A 335 12.03 8.36 -11.90
CA THR A 335 12.52 8.73 -10.57
C THR A 335 14.00 9.07 -10.66
N TYR A 336 14.37 10.33 -10.43
CA TYR A 336 15.74 10.77 -10.30
C TYR A 336 16.17 10.80 -8.83
N LYS A 337 17.32 10.21 -8.53
CA LYS A 337 17.88 10.05 -7.18
C LYS A 337 19.20 10.82 -7.09
N PRO A 338 19.18 12.16 -6.86
CA PRO A 338 20.40 12.99 -6.85
C PRO A 338 21.37 12.58 -5.75
N LYS A 339 20.86 12.13 -4.63
CA LYS A 339 21.62 11.59 -3.48
C LYS A 339 20.78 10.57 -2.72
N ALA A 340 21.44 9.79 -1.86
CA ALA A 340 20.73 8.87 -0.97
C ALA A 340 19.67 9.63 -0.14
N GLY A 341 18.46 9.07 -0.06
CA GLY A 341 17.35 9.64 0.69
C GLY A 341 16.59 10.79 0.01
N THR A 342 16.96 11.18 -1.23
CA THR A 342 16.25 12.24 -1.97
C THR A 342 15.80 11.70 -3.31
N THR A 343 14.56 11.97 -3.68
CA THR A 343 13.96 11.58 -4.96
C THR A 343 13.23 12.74 -5.60
N LEU A 344 13.33 12.81 -6.92
CA LEU A 344 12.49 13.65 -7.76
C LEU A 344 11.78 12.73 -8.76
N ASP A 345 10.47 12.61 -8.62
CA ASP A 345 9.62 11.87 -9.54
C ASP A 345 9.01 12.82 -10.57
N GLY A 346 8.85 12.32 -11.80
CA GLY A 346 8.06 12.97 -12.84
C GLY A 346 7.23 11.90 -13.55
N TYR A 347 5.96 12.18 -13.79
CA TYR A 347 5.05 11.19 -14.37
C TYR A 347 4.00 11.76 -15.30
N ALA A 348 3.63 10.93 -16.28
CA ALA A 348 2.48 11.12 -17.16
C ALA A 348 1.66 9.82 -17.15
N LEU A 349 0.40 9.90 -16.70
CA LEU A 349 -0.48 8.76 -16.50
C LEU A 349 -1.77 9.00 -17.30
N PHE A 350 -2.27 7.96 -17.95
CA PHE A 350 -3.46 8.01 -18.82
C PHE A 350 -4.44 6.95 -18.34
N LEU A 351 -5.65 7.36 -18.02
CA LEU A 351 -6.76 6.49 -17.66
C LEU A 351 -7.86 6.66 -18.70
N ASP A 352 -8.27 5.56 -19.31
CA ASP A 352 -9.46 5.47 -20.15
C ASP A 352 -10.38 4.42 -19.53
N ASN A 353 -11.58 4.85 -19.09
CA ASN A 353 -12.53 4.02 -18.37
C ASN A 353 -13.89 4.05 -19.07
N GLY A 354 -14.27 2.94 -19.68
CA GLY A 354 -15.58 2.74 -20.30
C GLY A 354 -16.71 2.49 -19.31
N ASN A 355 -16.39 2.09 -18.06
CA ASN A 355 -17.40 1.83 -17.05
C ASN A 355 -18.04 3.13 -16.56
N PRO A 356 -19.34 3.11 -16.23
CA PRO A 356 -20.02 4.24 -15.60
C PRO A 356 -19.39 4.60 -14.26
N ILE A 357 -19.09 5.88 -14.05
CA ILE A 357 -18.74 6.44 -12.75
C ILE A 357 -19.84 7.40 -12.28
N VAL A 358 -20.10 7.42 -10.98
CA VAL A 358 -21.10 8.33 -10.40
C VAL A 358 -20.38 9.36 -9.54
N GLN A 359 -20.41 10.60 -9.98
CA GLN A 359 -19.90 11.76 -9.23
C GLN A 359 -20.99 12.81 -9.14
N GLN A 360 -21.17 13.42 -7.99
CA GLN A 360 -22.21 14.44 -7.75
C GLN A 360 -23.64 13.98 -8.04
N GLY A 361 -23.90 12.65 -8.00
CA GLY A 361 -25.17 12.05 -8.42
C GLY A 361 -25.38 12.00 -9.93
N ILE A 362 -24.37 12.31 -10.73
CA ILE A 362 -24.38 12.25 -12.19
C ILE A 362 -23.56 11.05 -12.64
N THR A 363 -24.17 10.21 -13.48
CA THR A 363 -23.48 9.08 -14.12
C THR A 363 -22.73 9.56 -15.36
N ARG A 364 -21.45 9.24 -15.44
CA ARG A 364 -20.55 9.61 -16.53
C ARG A 364 -19.90 8.38 -17.14
N ALA A 365 -19.92 8.27 -18.48
CA ALA A 365 -19.22 7.23 -19.24
C ALA A 365 -19.14 7.60 -20.72
N PRO A 366 -18.04 7.34 -21.44
CA PRO A 366 -16.72 6.99 -20.88
C PRO A 366 -16.08 8.17 -20.14
N TYR A 367 -15.02 7.86 -19.38
CA TYR A 367 -14.24 8.83 -18.62
C TYR A 367 -12.75 8.66 -19.00
N SER A 368 -12.18 9.67 -19.65
CA SER A 368 -10.79 9.61 -20.13
C SER A 368 -10.01 10.81 -19.65
N ILE A 369 -8.89 10.57 -18.95
CA ILE A 369 -8.02 11.61 -18.39
C ILE A 369 -6.54 11.33 -18.59
N ALA A 370 -5.78 12.41 -18.76
CA ALA A 370 -4.34 12.45 -18.65
C ALA A 370 -3.95 13.17 -17.33
N THR A 371 -3.06 12.59 -16.55
CA THR A 371 -2.54 13.14 -15.31
C THR A 371 -1.05 13.40 -15.45
N PHE A 372 -0.62 14.64 -15.28
CA PHE A 372 0.79 15.03 -15.27
C PHE A 372 1.16 15.52 -13.88
N GLY A 373 2.26 15.02 -13.35
CA GLY A 373 2.66 15.41 -12.00
C GLY A 373 4.13 15.20 -11.72
N SER A 374 4.53 15.72 -10.57
CA SER A 374 5.89 15.61 -10.05
C SER A 374 5.87 15.54 -8.53
N ARG A 375 6.86 14.84 -7.98
CA ARG A 375 7.08 14.75 -6.54
C ARG A 375 8.55 15.00 -6.21
N PHE A 376 8.81 15.81 -5.18
CA PHE A 376 10.13 16.04 -4.62
C PHE A 376 10.11 15.69 -3.14
N ALA A 377 10.81 14.63 -2.76
CA ALA A 377 10.87 14.18 -1.37
C ALA A 377 12.29 13.85 -0.95
N GLY A 378 12.57 14.01 0.34
CA GLY A 378 13.87 13.69 0.86
C GLY A 378 14.12 14.08 2.29
N ASP A 379 15.38 13.96 2.67
CA ASP A 379 15.88 14.37 3.98
C ASP A 379 17.23 15.08 3.89
N LYS A 380 17.51 15.90 4.91
CA LYS A 380 18.84 16.40 5.21
C LYS A 380 19.28 15.84 6.57
N ASP A 381 20.29 14.96 6.53
CA ASP A 381 20.93 14.35 7.71
C ASP A 381 19.97 13.52 8.60
N ASN A 382 18.90 12.96 8.01
CA ASN A 382 17.80 12.31 8.71
C ASN A 382 17.19 13.21 9.81
N ARG A 383 17.21 14.53 9.65
CA ARG A 383 16.64 15.51 10.60
C ARG A 383 15.55 16.34 9.95
N PHE A 384 15.88 17.11 8.92
CA PHE A 384 14.89 17.84 8.14
C PHE A 384 14.37 16.95 7.03
N LEU A 385 13.04 16.86 6.94
CA LEU A 385 12.33 16.00 6.03
C LEU A 385 11.37 16.83 5.18
N TRP A 386 11.21 16.50 3.90
CA TRP A 386 10.25 17.16 3.02
C TRP A 386 9.61 16.18 2.06
N ASP A 387 8.37 16.46 1.68
CA ASP A 387 7.60 15.72 0.68
C ASP A 387 6.59 16.65 0.02
N PHE A 388 6.86 17.01 -1.23
CA PHE A 388 5.99 17.85 -2.06
C PHE A 388 5.57 17.06 -3.28
N GLU A 389 4.27 17.03 -3.54
CA GLU A 389 3.73 16.36 -4.73
C GLU A 389 2.59 17.19 -5.31
N GLY A 390 2.54 17.32 -6.65
CA GLY A 390 1.44 17.98 -7.33
C GLY A 390 1.14 17.31 -8.65
N ALA A 391 -0.14 17.31 -9.02
CA ALA A 391 -0.60 16.79 -10.30
C ALA A 391 -1.77 17.58 -10.85
N LEU A 392 -1.84 17.67 -12.19
CA LEU A 392 -2.96 18.22 -12.94
C LEU A 392 -3.57 17.14 -13.81
N GLN A 393 -4.89 17.18 -13.96
CA GLN A 393 -5.67 16.28 -14.80
C GLN A 393 -6.40 17.04 -15.88
N PHE A 394 -6.33 16.51 -17.10
CA PHE A 394 -7.00 17.02 -18.29
C PHE A 394 -7.69 15.88 -18.99
N GLY A 395 -8.89 16.11 -19.50
CA GLY A 395 -9.59 15.06 -20.21
C GLY A 395 -11.02 15.40 -20.55
N ASN A 396 -11.82 14.37 -20.70
CA ASN A 396 -13.23 14.52 -20.97
C ASN A 396 -14.03 13.31 -20.50
N THR A 397 -15.33 13.54 -20.33
CA THR A 397 -16.31 12.51 -20.03
C THR A 397 -17.64 12.84 -20.71
N ASN A 398 -18.56 11.89 -20.76
CA ASN A 398 -19.92 12.14 -21.17
C ASN A 398 -20.87 12.04 -19.97
N ALA A 399 -21.73 13.03 -19.84
CA ALA A 399 -22.82 13.08 -18.87
C ALA A 399 -24.18 13.09 -19.62
N PRO A 400 -25.32 12.95 -18.94
CA PRO A 400 -26.64 13.03 -19.59
C PRO A 400 -26.89 14.32 -20.36
N GLY A 401 -26.22 15.42 -20.00
CA GLY A 401 -26.26 16.72 -20.69
C GLY A 401 -25.32 16.85 -21.88
N GLY A 402 -24.50 15.85 -22.19
CA GLY A 402 -23.51 15.86 -23.25
C GLY A 402 -22.08 15.70 -22.77
N ARG A 403 -21.12 16.06 -23.60
CA ARG A 403 -19.70 15.97 -23.30
C ARG A 403 -19.28 17.07 -22.32
N GLU A 404 -18.58 16.68 -21.27
CA GLU A 404 -17.94 17.57 -20.31
C GLU A 404 -16.41 17.49 -20.43
N SER A 405 -15.73 18.62 -20.27
CA SER A 405 -14.28 18.66 -20.10
C SER A 405 -13.91 18.27 -18.67
N VAL A 406 -12.74 17.68 -18.47
CA VAL A 406 -12.16 17.45 -17.14
C VAL A 406 -10.95 18.35 -16.97
N PHE A 407 -10.96 19.13 -15.88
CA PHE A 407 -9.80 19.90 -15.44
C PHE A 407 -9.74 19.89 -13.91
N ALA A 408 -8.79 19.17 -13.36
CA ALA A 408 -8.69 18.95 -11.92
C ALA A 408 -7.23 18.94 -11.46
N GLY A 409 -7.00 19.05 -10.16
CA GLY A 409 -5.65 19.02 -9.63
C GLY A 409 -5.57 18.58 -8.19
N MET A 410 -4.36 18.17 -7.78
CA MET A 410 -4.04 17.89 -6.40
C MET A 410 -2.68 18.45 -6.03
N ALA A 411 -2.49 18.76 -4.75
CA ALA A 411 -1.21 19.16 -4.19
C ALA A 411 -1.04 18.60 -2.78
N THR A 412 0.17 18.18 -2.46
CA THR A 412 0.59 17.80 -1.12
C THR A 412 1.85 18.56 -0.75
N ALA A 413 1.88 19.15 0.43
CA ALA A 413 3.05 19.82 0.99
C ALA A 413 3.32 19.27 2.39
N GLY A 414 4.45 18.60 2.59
CA GLY A 414 4.87 18.02 3.85
C GLY A 414 6.25 18.50 4.28
N LEU A 415 6.35 18.91 5.54
CA LEU A 415 7.62 19.21 6.21
C LEU A 415 7.70 18.43 7.52
N GLY A 416 8.85 17.88 7.80
CA GLY A 416 9.06 17.09 9.00
C GLY A 416 10.41 17.35 9.67
N TYR A 417 10.47 16.98 10.94
CA TYR A 417 11.70 17.01 11.71
C TYR A 417 11.85 15.78 12.60
N HIS A 418 13.04 15.20 12.61
CA HIS A 418 13.39 14.06 13.43
C HIS A 418 14.40 14.48 14.52
N TRP A 419 14.02 14.32 15.78
CA TRP A 419 14.88 14.58 16.96
C TRP A 419 15.62 13.30 17.37
N LYS A 420 16.65 12.92 16.62
CA LYS A 420 17.39 11.65 16.81
C LYS A 420 18.03 11.48 18.19
N ASP A 421 18.34 12.60 18.87
CA ASP A 421 19.05 12.63 20.16
C ASP A 421 18.10 12.84 21.34
N ALA A 422 16.81 13.10 21.10
CA ALA A 422 15.80 13.28 22.15
C ALA A 422 15.27 11.93 22.68
N PRO A 423 14.72 11.89 23.93
CA PRO A 423 13.98 10.73 24.40
C PRO A 423 12.86 10.36 23.42
N LEU A 424 12.58 9.05 23.26
CA LEU A 424 11.63 8.50 22.31
C LEU A 424 11.94 8.81 20.82
N ARG A 425 12.97 9.58 20.51
CA ARG A 425 13.43 9.97 19.16
C ARG A 425 12.29 10.36 18.23
N PRO A 426 11.48 11.36 18.59
CA PRO A 426 10.27 11.68 17.84
C PRO A 426 10.58 12.15 16.41
N THR A 427 9.71 11.78 15.49
CA THR A 427 9.65 12.35 14.15
C THR A 427 8.28 13.00 14.00
N LEU A 428 8.25 14.32 13.86
CA LEU A 428 7.03 15.07 13.65
C LEU A 428 6.96 15.51 12.19
N TRP A 429 5.77 15.36 11.58
CA TRP A 429 5.43 15.89 10.27
C TRP A 429 4.20 16.78 10.35
N MET A 430 4.20 17.82 9.55
CA MET A 430 3.02 18.61 9.22
C MET A 430 2.80 18.52 7.72
N TYR A 431 1.59 18.14 7.33
CA TYR A 431 1.14 18.05 5.94
C TYR A 431 -0.06 18.95 5.70
N TYR A 432 -0.13 19.42 4.48
CA TYR A 432 -1.35 19.93 3.87
C TYR A 432 -1.59 19.15 2.58
N ASP A 433 -2.75 18.52 2.49
CA ASP A 433 -3.22 17.79 1.32
C ASP A 433 -4.42 18.51 0.72
N TYR A 434 -4.40 18.67 -0.61
CA TYR A 434 -5.45 19.27 -1.40
C TYR A 434 -5.80 18.38 -2.57
N ALA A 435 -7.09 18.26 -2.86
CA ALA A 435 -7.61 17.71 -4.12
C ALA A 435 -8.87 18.46 -4.52
N SER A 436 -8.91 18.97 -5.74
CA SER A 436 -10.00 19.81 -6.23
C SER A 436 -11.35 19.12 -6.21
N GLY A 437 -12.38 19.90 -5.91
CA GLY A 437 -13.79 19.59 -6.08
C GLY A 437 -14.43 20.42 -7.20
N ASP A 438 -15.66 20.13 -7.53
CA ASP A 438 -16.40 20.85 -8.53
C ASP A 438 -17.34 21.87 -7.90
N HIS A 439 -17.01 23.15 -8.09
CA HIS A 439 -17.78 24.28 -7.56
C HIS A 439 -19.02 24.62 -8.40
N SER A 440 -19.11 24.08 -9.62
CA SER A 440 -20.16 24.44 -10.58
C SER A 440 -20.56 23.23 -11.46
N PRO A 441 -21.25 22.23 -10.91
CA PRO A 441 -21.48 20.93 -11.53
C PRO A 441 -22.16 20.92 -12.90
N ASN A 442 -22.76 22.05 -13.31
CA ASN A 442 -23.53 22.15 -14.56
C ASN A 442 -22.89 23.10 -15.59
N ASN A 443 -21.61 23.44 -15.45
CA ASN A 443 -20.93 24.38 -16.36
C ASN A 443 -20.23 23.72 -17.55
N GLY A 444 -20.34 22.38 -17.70
CA GLY A 444 -19.70 21.60 -18.76
C GLY A 444 -18.23 21.26 -18.49
N THR A 445 -17.75 21.52 -17.27
CA THR A 445 -16.40 21.13 -16.83
C THR A 445 -16.49 20.40 -15.48
N LEU A 446 -15.93 19.21 -15.41
CA LEU A 446 -15.77 18.46 -14.17
C LEU A 446 -14.43 18.81 -13.54
N ASN A 447 -14.46 19.40 -12.35
CA ASN A 447 -13.27 19.82 -11.61
C ASN A 447 -12.89 18.88 -10.45
N THR A 448 -13.66 17.83 -10.18
CA THR A 448 -13.36 16.86 -9.13
C THR A 448 -12.15 16.00 -9.53
N PHE A 449 -11.10 16.04 -8.72
CA PHE A 449 -9.89 15.25 -8.94
C PHE A 449 -10.19 13.75 -8.90
N ASN A 450 -9.55 12.97 -9.79
CA ASN A 450 -9.61 11.52 -9.77
C ASN A 450 -8.30 10.96 -9.19
N PRO A 451 -8.33 10.26 -8.04
CA PRO A 451 -7.11 9.76 -7.39
C PRO A 451 -6.46 8.56 -8.11
N LEU A 452 -7.00 8.11 -9.24
CA LEU A 452 -6.56 6.93 -10.00
C LEU A 452 -6.66 5.64 -9.16
N PHE A 453 -5.54 5.05 -8.79
CA PHE A 453 -5.43 3.82 -8.01
C PHE A 453 -4.67 4.07 -6.69
N PRO A 454 -5.19 4.95 -5.83
CA PRO A 454 -4.44 5.54 -4.73
C PRO A 454 -4.24 4.61 -3.56
N PHE A 455 -3.49 5.11 -2.62
CA PHE A 455 -3.39 4.78 -1.21
C PHE A 455 -4.17 5.83 -0.40
N GLY A 456 -5.43 5.58 -0.13
CA GLY A 456 -6.27 6.48 0.66
C GLY A 456 -6.01 6.38 2.16
N HIS A 457 -6.23 5.22 2.72
CA HIS A 457 -6.22 4.88 4.14
C HIS A 457 -5.13 5.56 4.97
N TYR A 458 -3.88 5.48 4.54
CA TYR A 458 -2.74 6.00 5.28
C TYR A 458 -2.62 7.53 5.26
N TYR A 459 -3.06 8.15 4.16
CA TYR A 459 -2.87 9.58 3.95
C TYR A 459 -4.03 10.43 4.44
N LEU A 460 -5.23 9.86 4.54
CA LEU A 460 -6.47 10.61 4.77
C LEU A 460 -7.33 9.99 5.89
N GLY A 461 -6.64 9.43 6.89
CA GLY A 461 -7.26 8.88 8.10
C GLY A 461 -7.60 7.38 8.01
N TRP A 462 -7.52 6.72 9.14
CA TRP A 462 -7.63 5.27 9.29
C TRP A 462 -9.08 4.79 9.49
N ALA A 463 -10.02 5.74 9.65
CA ALA A 463 -11.44 5.43 9.66
C ALA A 463 -12.02 5.19 8.25
N ASP A 464 -11.21 5.38 7.19
CA ASP A 464 -11.57 5.13 5.78
C ASP A 464 -12.83 5.91 5.32
N VAL A 465 -13.04 7.11 5.84
CA VAL A 465 -14.18 7.97 5.49
C VAL A 465 -13.84 8.92 4.35
N VAL A 466 -12.60 9.39 4.28
CA VAL A 466 -12.16 10.48 3.41
C VAL A 466 -11.24 9.97 2.29
N GLY A 467 -11.56 10.29 1.03
CA GLY A 467 -10.73 10.04 -0.15
C GLY A 467 -10.08 11.31 -0.69
N ARG A 468 -9.12 11.16 -1.61
CA ARG A 468 -8.38 12.28 -2.26
C ARG A 468 -9.20 12.88 -3.40
N GLN A 469 -10.35 13.42 -3.06
CA GLN A 469 -11.28 14.09 -3.97
C GLN A 469 -12.06 15.14 -3.20
N ASN A 470 -12.17 16.35 -3.74
CA ASN A 470 -12.93 17.43 -3.11
C ASN A 470 -12.54 17.67 -1.64
N ILE A 471 -11.23 17.77 -1.34
CA ILE A 471 -10.76 17.76 0.03
C ILE A 471 -9.59 18.72 0.28
N HIS A 472 -9.61 19.36 1.45
CA HIS A 472 -8.48 19.94 2.14
C HIS A 472 -8.25 19.17 3.43
N ASP A 473 -7.02 18.75 3.68
CA ASP A 473 -6.62 18.11 4.93
C ASP A 473 -5.39 18.79 5.53
N ILE A 474 -5.52 19.20 6.78
CA ILE A 474 -4.38 19.62 7.60
C ILE A 474 -4.03 18.45 8.51
N ASN A 475 -2.83 17.91 8.34
CA ASN A 475 -2.42 16.64 8.92
C ASN A 475 -1.15 16.82 9.75
N LEU A 476 -1.20 16.33 11.00
CA LEU A 476 -0.05 16.23 11.89
C LEU A 476 0.24 14.78 12.20
N GLN A 477 1.51 14.37 12.07
CA GLN A 477 1.91 12.99 12.32
C GLN A 477 3.11 12.94 13.24
N CYS A 478 3.14 11.97 14.14
CA CYS A 478 4.22 11.77 15.08
C CYS A 478 4.60 10.29 15.18
N TYR A 479 5.86 9.97 14.90
CA TYR A 479 6.43 8.67 15.21
C TYR A 479 7.25 8.75 16.48
N LEU A 480 7.06 7.78 17.38
CA LEU A 480 7.79 7.64 18.64
C LEU A 480 8.34 6.22 18.77
N TYR A 481 9.48 6.09 19.41
CA TYR A 481 10.18 4.81 19.60
C TYR A 481 10.49 4.58 21.09
N PRO A 482 9.51 4.13 21.91
CA PRO A 482 9.75 3.78 23.31
C PRO A 482 10.79 2.69 23.48
N ALA A 483 10.83 1.74 22.53
CA ALA A 483 11.84 0.72 22.39
C ALA A 483 12.13 0.48 20.90
N LYS A 484 13.26 -0.19 20.55
CA LYS A 484 13.57 -0.51 19.14
C LYS A 484 12.62 -1.56 18.55
N TRP A 485 11.91 -2.31 19.38
CA TRP A 485 10.87 -3.27 19.01
C TRP A 485 9.45 -2.70 19.03
N LEU A 486 9.29 -1.41 19.38
CA LEU A 486 7.98 -0.75 19.44
C LEU A 486 8.02 0.59 18.70
N THR A 487 7.22 0.70 17.65
CA THR A 487 6.94 1.95 16.95
C THR A 487 5.54 2.41 17.32
N VAL A 488 5.41 3.65 17.77
CA VAL A 488 4.12 4.32 18.01
C VAL A 488 3.93 5.35 16.91
N TYR A 489 2.80 5.32 16.25
CA TYR A 489 2.39 6.28 15.24
C TYR A 489 1.11 6.97 15.67
N LEU A 490 1.13 8.28 15.68
CA LEU A 490 0.00 9.15 16.02
C LEU A 490 -0.26 10.07 14.83
N GLN A 491 -1.53 10.24 14.49
CA GLN A 491 -1.95 11.11 13.41
C GLN A 491 -3.16 11.94 13.83
N TYR A 492 -3.22 13.18 13.37
CA TYR A 492 -4.36 14.08 13.53
C TYR A 492 -4.70 14.70 12.20
N HIS A 493 -5.98 14.68 11.84
CA HIS A 493 -6.52 15.28 10.65
C HIS A 493 -7.55 16.35 10.94
N ARG A 494 -7.61 17.36 10.07
CA ARG A 494 -8.68 18.33 10.02
C ARG A 494 -9.16 18.47 8.57
N PHE A 495 -10.34 17.92 8.30
CA PHE A 495 -10.90 17.78 6.97
C PHE A 495 -11.92 18.83 6.62
N TYR A 496 -11.80 19.41 5.43
CA TYR A 496 -12.79 20.30 4.83
C TYR A 496 -13.00 19.90 3.36
N LEU A 497 -14.24 19.98 2.86
CA LEU A 497 -14.49 19.89 1.42
C LEU A 497 -13.90 21.12 0.72
N ASP A 498 -13.37 20.97 -0.49
CA ASP A 498 -12.98 22.08 -1.36
C ASP A 498 -14.24 22.80 -1.90
N SER A 499 -15.23 22.04 -2.37
CA SER A 499 -16.54 22.54 -2.79
C SER A 499 -17.66 22.00 -1.90
N ALA A 500 -18.49 22.91 -1.36
CA ALA A 500 -19.66 22.55 -0.56
C ALA A 500 -20.79 21.89 -1.39
N THR A 501 -20.82 22.09 -2.70
CA THR A 501 -21.84 21.54 -3.62
C THR A 501 -21.45 20.22 -4.25
N ASP A 502 -20.19 19.86 -4.14
CA ASP A 502 -19.67 18.54 -4.52
C ASP A 502 -19.91 17.51 -3.40
N ALA A 503 -19.39 16.31 -3.50
CA ALA A 503 -19.57 15.25 -2.52
C ALA A 503 -18.36 15.07 -1.60
N LEU A 504 -18.58 14.46 -0.44
CA LEU A 504 -17.56 13.74 0.30
C LEU A 504 -17.37 12.39 -0.38
N TYR A 505 -16.14 12.07 -0.75
CA TYR A 505 -15.74 10.81 -1.37
C TYR A 505 -14.99 9.94 -0.37
N ASN A 506 -15.26 8.64 -0.40
CA ASN A 506 -14.51 7.67 0.39
C ASN A 506 -13.15 7.33 -0.30
N PRO A 507 -12.26 6.55 0.33
CA PRO A 507 -10.98 6.16 -0.27
C PRO A 507 -11.10 5.39 -1.60
N ALA A 508 -12.24 4.76 -1.86
CA ALA A 508 -12.54 4.09 -3.13
C ALA A 508 -12.97 5.06 -4.25
N GLY A 509 -13.05 6.36 -3.98
CA GLY A 509 -13.50 7.36 -4.95
C GLY A 509 -15.02 7.41 -5.14
N VAL A 510 -15.79 6.72 -4.28
CA VAL A 510 -17.25 6.69 -4.34
C VAL A 510 -17.81 7.82 -3.47
N ALA A 511 -18.75 8.58 -4.04
CA ALA A 511 -19.46 9.63 -3.30
C ALA A 511 -20.29 9.03 -2.16
N SER A 512 -19.90 9.29 -0.92
CA SER A 512 -20.57 8.78 0.26
C SER A 512 -21.67 9.72 0.77
N ARG A 513 -21.50 11.03 0.59
CA ARG A 513 -22.41 12.03 1.11
C ARG A 513 -22.35 13.34 0.29
N ARG A 514 -23.48 13.99 0.09
CA ARG A 514 -23.58 15.26 -0.65
C ARG A 514 -24.73 16.12 -0.15
N ASP A 515 -24.51 17.44 -0.17
CA ASP A 515 -25.55 18.47 -0.15
C ASP A 515 -25.46 19.31 -1.43
N PRO A 516 -26.35 19.11 -2.43
CA PRO A 516 -26.30 19.87 -3.68
C PRO A 516 -26.50 21.36 -3.52
N THR A 517 -27.08 21.82 -2.40
CA THR A 517 -27.34 23.23 -2.10
C THR A 517 -26.12 23.94 -1.50
N GLY A 518 -25.15 23.20 -0.98
CA GLY A 518 -24.01 23.71 -0.25
C GLY A 518 -24.33 24.26 1.15
N ALA A 519 -25.59 24.21 1.60
CA ALA A 519 -26.02 24.74 2.89
C ALA A 519 -25.41 23.99 4.09
N ALA A 520 -25.00 22.73 3.90
CA ALA A 520 -24.32 21.96 4.94
C ALA A 520 -22.89 22.47 5.23
N GLY A 521 -22.32 23.30 4.34
CA GLY A 521 -20.96 23.81 4.47
C GLY A 521 -19.89 22.81 4.09
N THR A 522 -18.64 23.06 4.50
CA THR A 522 -17.47 22.26 4.11
C THR A 522 -16.82 21.50 5.25
N ASP A 523 -17.19 21.74 6.50
CA ASP A 523 -16.56 21.13 7.68
C ASP A 523 -16.92 19.64 7.80
N VAL A 524 -16.03 18.74 7.31
CA VAL A 524 -16.20 17.29 7.43
C VAL A 524 -15.93 16.82 8.86
N GLY A 525 -14.90 17.38 9.52
CA GLY A 525 -14.57 16.99 10.88
C GLY A 525 -13.07 16.86 11.15
N ARG A 526 -12.76 16.11 12.20
CA ARG A 526 -11.38 15.83 12.63
C ARG A 526 -11.23 14.38 13.02
N GLU A 527 -10.07 13.80 12.73
CA GLU A 527 -9.76 12.41 13.04
C GLU A 527 -8.49 12.30 13.85
N PHE A 528 -8.47 11.36 14.78
CA PHE A 528 -7.29 10.98 15.55
C PHE A 528 -7.03 9.51 15.36
N ASP A 529 -5.79 9.20 14.99
CA ASP A 529 -5.33 7.85 14.75
C ASP A 529 -4.16 7.51 15.66
N THR A 530 -4.15 6.29 16.14
CA THR A 530 -3.07 5.71 16.94
C THR A 530 -2.77 4.32 16.44
N VAL A 531 -1.51 4.04 16.09
CA VAL A 531 -1.07 2.71 15.71
C VAL A 531 0.18 2.34 16.49
N LEU A 532 0.15 1.16 17.08
CA LEU A 532 1.27 0.53 17.77
C LEU A 532 1.75 -0.64 16.92
N ASN A 533 3.02 -0.64 16.53
CA ASN A 533 3.63 -1.76 15.84
C ASN A 533 4.67 -2.43 16.76
N PHE A 534 4.37 -3.63 17.19
CA PHE A 534 5.26 -4.49 17.96
C PHE A 534 6.00 -5.42 17.00
N HIS A 535 7.32 -5.29 16.93
CA HIS A 535 8.21 -6.23 16.23
C HIS A 535 8.44 -7.44 17.14
N VAL A 536 7.67 -8.51 16.95
CA VAL A 536 7.71 -9.70 17.80
C VAL A 536 8.97 -10.52 17.53
N THR A 537 9.25 -10.77 16.23
CA THR A 537 10.51 -11.31 15.72
C THR A 537 10.87 -10.58 14.42
N LYS A 538 11.96 -10.93 13.76
CA LYS A 538 12.24 -10.37 12.42
C LYS A 538 11.20 -10.79 11.35
N HIS A 539 10.42 -11.85 11.62
CA HIS A 539 9.38 -12.39 10.72
C HIS A 539 7.97 -12.04 11.15
N ALA A 540 7.76 -11.68 12.41
CA ALA A 540 6.44 -11.50 13.01
C ALA A 540 6.25 -10.08 13.55
N ASP A 541 5.13 -9.46 13.19
CA ASP A 541 4.68 -8.18 13.72
C ASP A 541 3.27 -8.30 14.27
N VAL A 542 2.98 -7.52 15.31
CA VAL A 542 1.63 -7.27 15.82
C VAL A 542 1.35 -5.79 15.74
N LEU A 543 0.25 -5.42 15.07
CA LEU A 543 -0.24 -4.06 14.99
C LEU A 543 -1.52 -3.93 15.78
N VAL A 544 -1.62 -2.85 16.55
CA VAL A 544 -2.85 -2.44 17.23
C VAL A 544 -3.17 -1.02 16.79
N GLY A 545 -4.35 -0.79 16.24
CA GLY A 545 -4.75 0.54 15.81
C GLY A 545 -6.11 0.94 16.34
N TYR A 546 -6.26 2.23 16.56
CA TYR A 546 -7.53 2.86 16.92
C TYR A 546 -7.64 4.22 16.27
N SER A 547 -8.77 4.45 15.62
CA SER A 547 -9.11 5.70 14.95
C SER A 547 -10.47 6.19 15.40
N TYR A 548 -10.62 7.51 15.50
CA TYR A 548 -11.90 8.14 15.80
C TYR A 548 -12.07 9.42 14.99
N LEU A 549 -13.11 9.44 14.14
CA LEU A 549 -13.58 10.61 13.42
C LEU A 549 -14.70 11.30 14.20
N PHE A 550 -14.47 12.54 14.59
CA PHE A 550 -15.48 13.47 15.12
C PHE A 550 -16.07 14.25 13.94
N GLY A 551 -17.31 13.97 13.60
CA GLY A 551 -17.98 14.61 12.48
C GLY A 551 -18.22 16.11 12.68
N GLY A 552 -17.88 16.87 11.65
CA GLY A 552 -18.10 18.31 11.56
C GLY A 552 -19.53 18.67 11.16
N ASP A 553 -19.73 19.95 10.87
CA ASP A 553 -21.05 20.48 10.54
C ASP A 553 -21.62 19.88 9.26
N PHE A 554 -20.80 19.58 8.25
CA PHE A 554 -21.24 18.93 7.03
C PHE A 554 -21.86 17.55 7.33
N LEU A 555 -21.19 16.71 8.12
CA LEU A 555 -21.71 15.39 8.49
C LEU A 555 -22.94 15.48 9.36
N LYS A 556 -23.01 16.45 10.31
CA LYS A 556 -24.18 16.67 11.17
C LYS A 556 -25.42 17.09 10.37
N ARG A 557 -25.25 18.06 9.45
CA ARG A 557 -26.36 18.61 8.65
C ARG A 557 -26.84 17.65 7.56
N THR A 558 -26.00 16.69 7.16
CA THR A 558 -26.35 15.64 6.20
C THR A 558 -26.66 14.30 6.86
N ALA A 559 -26.78 14.25 8.19
CA ALA A 559 -27.14 13.04 8.94
C ALA A 559 -28.57 12.59 8.67
N SER A 560 -28.81 11.29 8.80
CA SER A 560 -30.12 10.66 8.67
C SER A 560 -30.14 9.35 9.47
N PRO A 561 -31.27 8.64 9.60
CA PRO A 561 -31.32 7.35 10.27
C PRO A 561 -30.33 6.29 9.72
N THR A 562 -29.94 6.40 8.45
CA THR A 562 -28.96 5.52 7.78
C THR A 562 -27.62 6.19 7.52
N ARG A 563 -27.38 7.39 8.04
CA ARG A 563 -26.17 8.18 7.82
C ARG A 563 -25.70 8.82 9.12
N GLY A 564 -24.74 8.20 9.76
CA GLY A 564 -24.15 8.64 11.04
C GLY A 564 -23.25 9.86 10.91
N VAL A 565 -22.74 10.32 12.04
CA VAL A 565 -21.90 11.53 12.16
C VAL A 565 -20.47 11.16 12.53
N ASP A 566 -20.32 10.42 13.62
CA ASP A 566 -19.03 9.99 14.15
C ASP A 566 -18.79 8.51 13.82
N THR A 567 -17.53 8.11 13.71
CA THR A 567 -17.17 6.69 13.55
C THR A 567 -15.85 6.39 14.25
N SER A 568 -15.67 5.15 14.67
CA SER A 568 -14.37 4.67 15.14
C SER A 568 -14.05 3.29 14.60
N VAL A 569 -12.77 3.03 14.46
CA VAL A 569 -12.22 1.75 14.00
C VAL A 569 -11.16 1.30 14.99
N PHE A 570 -11.33 0.11 15.53
CA PHE A 570 -10.28 -0.62 16.25
C PHE A 570 -9.87 -1.80 15.41
N PHE A 571 -8.55 -2.05 15.30
CA PHE A 571 -8.04 -3.27 14.70
C PHE A 571 -6.85 -3.86 15.46
N LEU A 572 -6.73 -5.19 15.38
CA LEU A 572 -5.59 -5.96 15.85
C LEU A 572 -5.14 -6.87 14.71
N GLN A 573 -3.93 -6.66 14.21
CA GLN A 573 -3.36 -7.48 13.13
C GLN A 573 -2.13 -8.23 13.61
N THR A 574 -2.09 -9.53 13.36
CA THR A 574 -0.89 -10.34 13.44
C THR A 574 -0.39 -10.69 12.06
N SER A 575 0.89 -10.62 11.81
CA SER A 575 1.48 -10.95 10.51
C SER A 575 2.76 -11.77 10.69
N TYR A 576 2.93 -12.75 9.81
CA TYR A 576 4.13 -13.58 9.71
C TYR A 576 4.60 -13.68 8.27
N ARG A 577 5.93 -13.57 8.04
CA ARG A 577 6.56 -13.62 6.72
C ARG A 577 7.77 -14.54 6.74
N TRP A 578 7.98 -15.27 5.67
CA TRP A 578 9.14 -16.16 5.51
C TRP A 578 9.78 -16.11 4.13
#